data_9d8f118579dbf146b56273a6b22a7751
#
_entry.id   9d8f118579dbf146b56273a6b22a7751
#
_cell.length_a   1.000
_cell.length_b   1.000
_cell.length_c   1.000
_cell.angle_alpha   90.00
_cell.angle_beta   90.00
_cell.angle_gamma   90.00
#
_symmetry.space_group_name_H-M   'P 1'
#
loop_
_entity.id
_entity.type
_entity.pdbx_description
1 polymer ?
#
loop_
_entity_poly.entity_id
_entity_poly.type
_entity_poly.pdbx_seq_one_letter_code
_entity_poly.pdbx_strand_id
1 'polypeptide(L)'
;RPSRAWISWRNAHYLRLIGVSTPKPIAFLEKRIGPLRSTAYFITELISGMNAYQWFHSENTDLKLQQDIIEKFGQLFRKFYKFSIVHGDFKATNFIIFERQIIVTDLDAMSIYKRKSKRFLDCFKKDCKRFKKNWIHMHKAYEMSVHVCKDIVIRENNI
;
A
#
# COMPACT_ATOMS: atom_id res chain seq x y z
N ARG A 1 -8.40 -12.73 -18.54
CA ARG A 1 -7.93 -12.14 -17.26
C ARG A 1 -8.82 -10.94 -16.90
N PRO A 2 -9.07 -10.63 -15.60
CA PRO A 2 -9.73 -9.39 -15.20
C PRO A 2 -8.95 -8.17 -15.67
N SER A 3 -9.63 -7.03 -15.93
CA SER A 3 -8.94 -5.77 -16.21
C SER A 3 -8.23 -5.24 -14.97
N ARG A 4 -7.22 -4.38 -15.15
CA ARG A 4 -6.54 -3.70 -14.02
C ARG A 4 -7.54 -2.87 -13.22
N ALA A 5 -8.46 -2.19 -13.90
CA ALA A 5 -9.52 -1.40 -13.26
C ALA A 5 -10.44 -2.27 -12.38
N TRP A 6 -10.84 -3.46 -12.84
CA TRP A 6 -11.63 -4.40 -12.02
C TRP A 6 -10.83 -4.91 -10.81
N ILE A 7 -9.54 -5.20 -10.99
CA ILE A 7 -8.67 -5.62 -9.87
C ILE A 7 -8.59 -4.52 -8.83
N SER A 8 -8.35 -3.26 -9.24
CA SER A 8 -8.31 -2.10 -8.34
C SER A 8 -9.64 -1.89 -7.63
N TRP A 9 -10.77 -1.98 -8.36
CA TRP A 9 -12.11 -1.90 -7.80
C TRP A 9 -12.34 -2.92 -6.68
N ARG A 10 -12.10 -4.19 -6.97
CA ARG A 10 -12.25 -5.28 -5.99
C ARG A 10 -11.33 -5.06 -4.78
N ASN A 11 -10.08 -4.71 -5.02
CA ASN A 11 -9.07 -4.52 -3.98
C ASN A 11 -9.40 -3.31 -3.09
N ALA A 12 -9.93 -2.22 -3.65
CA ALA A 12 -10.39 -1.06 -2.88
C ALA A 12 -11.53 -1.43 -1.91
N HIS A 13 -12.54 -2.16 -2.39
CA HIS A 13 -13.62 -2.64 -1.53
C HIS A 13 -13.10 -3.56 -0.42
N TYR A 14 -12.16 -4.46 -0.74
CA TYR A 14 -11.58 -5.36 0.25
C TYR A 14 -10.78 -4.60 1.32
N LEU A 15 -9.93 -3.65 0.93
CA LEU A 15 -9.17 -2.82 1.88
C LEU A 15 -10.09 -2.06 2.82
N ARG A 16 -11.15 -1.45 2.31
CA ARG A 16 -12.14 -0.75 3.13
C ARG A 16 -12.86 -1.68 4.11
N LEU A 17 -13.22 -2.88 3.67
CA LEU A 17 -13.86 -3.90 4.53
C LEU A 17 -12.99 -4.28 5.73
N ILE A 18 -11.67 -4.38 5.54
CA ILE A 18 -10.73 -4.68 6.63
C ILE A 18 -10.24 -3.43 7.37
N GLY A 19 -10.82 -2.25 7.11
CA GLY A 19 -10.48 -0.99 7.76
C GLY A 19 -9.10 -0.44 7.36
N VAL A 20 -8.68 -0.62 6.10
CA VAL A 20 -7.53 0.06 5.51
C VAL A 20 -8.02 1.20 4.65
N SER A 21 -7.50 2.40 4.90
CA SER A 21 -7.89 3.61 4.17
C SER A 21 -7.39 3.54 2.72
N THR A 22 -8.31 3.72 1.79
CA THR A 22 -8.08 3.86 0.34
C THR A 22 -9.17 4.77 -0.22
N PRO A 23 -8.95 5.50 -1.33
CA PRO A 23 -9.98 6.34 -1.91
C PRO A 23 -11.28 5.55 -2.11
N LYS A 24 -12.41 6.18 -1.76
CA LYS A 24 -13.72 5.53 -1.88
C LYS A 24 -13.97 5.15 -3.33
N PRO A 25 -14.19 3.87 -3.65
CA PRO A 25 -14.56 3.45 -4.99
C PRO A 25 -15.95 3.98 -5.34
N ILE A 26 -16.07 4.67 -6.48
CA ILE A 26 -17.32 5.29 -6.95
C ILE A 26 -17.92 4.45 -8.08
N ALA A 27 -17.13 4.12 -9.10
CA ALA A 27 -17.58 3.39 -10.26
C ALA A 27 -16.48 2.55 -10.89
N PHE A 28 -16.88 1.49 -11.56
CA PHE A 28 -16.08 0.69 -12.46
C PHE A 28 -16.80 0.59 -13.80
N LEU A 29 -16.12 0.92 -14.87
CA LEU A 29 -16.64 0.88 -16.23
C LEU A 29 -15.69 0.06 -17.11
N GLU A 30 -16.24 -0.81 -17.93
CA GLU A 30 -15.47 -1.62 -18.89
C GLU A 30 -16.14 -1.58 -20.25
N LYS A 31 -15.46 -0.99 -21.23
CA LYS A 31 -15.91 -1.00 -22.63
C LYS A 31 -15.55 -2.34 -23.27
N ARG A 32 -16.53 -2.94 -23.95
CA ARG A 32 -16.35 -4.20 -24.69
C ARG A 32 -16.77 -4.05 -26.15
N ILE A 33 -16.14 -4.82 -27.00
CA ILE A 33 -16.50 -4.98 -28.43
C ILE A 33 -16.71 -6.48 -28.62
N GLY A 34 -17.96 -6.94 -28.53
CA GLY A 34 -18.29 -8.37 -28.44
C GLY A 34 -17.62 -9.01 -27.21
N PRO A 35 -16.92 -10.15 -27.33
CA PRO A 35 -16.23 -10.81 -26.23
C PRO A 35 -14.92 -10.10 -25.84
N LEU A 36 -14.41 -9.17 -26.65
CA LEU A 36 -13.14 -8.52 -26.44
C LEU A 36 -13.29 -7.31 -25.53
N ARG A 37 -12.40 -7.19 -24.55
CA ARG A 37 -12.27 -6.00 -23.71
C ARG A 37 -11.43 -4.95 -24.40
N SER A 38 -11.89 -3.69 -24.33
CA SER A 38 -11.16 -2.53 -24.79
C SER A 38 -10.66 -1.74 -23.57
N THR A 39 -11.24 -0.60 -23.29
CA THR A 39 -10.84 0.30 -22.21
C THR A 39 -11.63 0.01 -20.93
N ALA A 40 -10.96 0.10 -19.78
CA ALA A 40 -11.61 -0.01 -18.48
C ALA A 40 -11.19 1.17 -17.60
N TYR A 41 -12.15 1.69 -16.83
CA TYR A 41 -11.98 2.82 -15.92
C TYR A 41 -12.34 2.40 -14.50
N PHE A 42 -11.49 2.80 -13.55
CA PHE A 42 -11.79 2.75 -12.13
C PHE A 42 -11.83 4.18 -11.60
N ILE A 43 -12.98 4.58 -11.08
CA ILE A 43 -13.27 5.94 -10.62
C ILE A 43 -13.37 5.91 -9.10
N THR A 44 -12.64 6.81 -8.45
CA THR A 44 -12.63 6.99 -7.00
C THR A 44 -12.89 8.43 -6.63
N GLU A 45 -13.18 8.68 -5.35
CA GLU A 45 -13.10 10.03 -4.81
C GLU A 45 -11.72 10.62 -4.99
N LEU A 46 -11.65 11.94 -5.11
CA LEU A 46 -10.40 12.69 -5.09
C LEU A 46 -9.95 12.91 -3.64
N ILE A 47 -8.69 12.60 -3.36
CA ILE A 47 -8.07 12.87 -2.06
C ILE A 47 -7.13 14.07 -2.20
N SER A 48 -7.40 15.13 -1.47
CA SER A 48 -6.59 16.37 -1.46
C SER A 48 -5.41 16.25 -0.49
N GLY A 49 -4.52 15.27 -0.70
CA GLY A 49 -3.34 15.02 0.12
C GLY A 49 -2.06 14.99 -0.71
N MET A 50 -0.90 14.97 -0.04
CA MET A 50 0.39 14.77 -0.68
C MET A 50 0.72 13.27 -0.71
N ASN A 51 1.38 12.81 -1.79
CA ASN A 51 1.94 11.46 -1.70
C ASN A 51 3.09 11.43 -0.66
N ALA A 52 3.35 10.24 -0.09
CA ALA A 52 4.29 10.11 1.00
C ALA A 52 5.72 10.57 0.62
N TYR A 53 6.12 10.42 -0.63
CA TYR A 53 7.42 10.94 -1.08
C TYR A 53 7.48 12.46 -0.94
N GLN A 54 6.52 13.19 -1.48
CA GLN A 54 6.45 14.65 -1.39
C GLN A 54 6.30 15.11 0.07
N TRP A 55 5.47 14.42 0.84
CA TRP A 55 5.20 14.76 2.23
C TRP A 55 6.47 14.68 3.10
N PHE A 56 7.27 13.63 2.96
CA PHE A 56 8.53 13.47 3.70
C PHE A 56 9.62 14.45 3.28
N HIS A 57 9.54 15.00 2.05
CA HIS A 57 10.48 16.01 1.55
C HIS A 57 9.98 17.45 1.74
N SER A 58 8.79 17.65 2.31
CA SER A 58 8.29 18.99 2.59
C SER A 58 8.99 19.58 3.82
N GLU A 59 9.31 20.89 3.75
CA GLU A 59 10.01 21.61 4.83
C GLU A 59 9.19 21.72 6.13
N ASN A 60 7.88 21.46 6.08
CA ASN A 60 6.95 21.60 7.20
C ASN A 60 6.78 20.32 8.04
N THR A 61 7.53 19.25 7.79
CA THR A 61 7.41 18.00 8.54
C THR A 61 8.51 17.88 9.57
N ASP A 62 8.15 18.03 10.84
CA ASP A 62 9.07 17.75 11.94
C ASP A 62 9.36 16.25 12.11
N LEU A 63 10.42 15.92 12.83
CA LEU A 63 10.86 14.54 13.05
C LEU A 63 9.81 13.70 13.80
N LYS A 64 9.05 14.30 14.72
CA LYS A 64 8.02 13.60 15.51
C LYS A 64 6.85 13.20 14.61
N LEU A 65 6.47 14.09 13.70
CA LEU A 65 5.44 13.80 12.70
C LEU A 65 5.87 12.69 11.72
N GLN A 66 7.14 12.73 11.28
CA GLN A 66 7.70 11.67 10.43
C GLN A 66 7.70 10.32 11.16
N GLN A 67 8.04 10.29 12.45
CA GLN A 67 7.96 9.09 13.29
C GLN A 67 6.55 8.51 13.34
N ASP A 68 5.55 9.36 13.64
CA ASP A 68 4.14 8.93 13.68
C ASP A 68 3.70 8.28 12.35
N ILE A 69 4.05 8.88 11.22
CA ILE A 69 3.70 8.32 9.90
C ILE A 69 4.42 7.00 9.62
N ILE A 70 5.71 6.87 9.98
CA ILE A 70 6.44 5.59 9.81
C ILE A 70 5.83 4.49 10.71
N GLU A 71 5.44 4.81 11.93
CA GLU A 71 4.72 3.86 12.80
C GLU A 71 3.41 3.40 12.19
N LYS A 72 2.65 4.31 11.58
CA LYS A 72 1.42 3.98 10.84
C LYS A 72 1.69 3.10 9.63
N PHE A 73 2.79 3.30 8.91
CA PHE A 73 3.23 2.34 7.89
C PHE A 73 3.50 0.97 8.51
N GLY A 74 4.11 0.91 9.69
CA GLY A 74 4.31 -0.34 10.43
C GLY A 74 3.00 -1.05 10.75
N GLN A 75 1.98 -0.28 11.19
CA GLN A 75 0.63 -0.82 11.44
C GLN A 75 -0.01 -1.32 10.15
N LEU A 76 0.14 -0.60 9.05
CA LEU A 76 -0.34 -1.01 7.72
C LEU A 76 0.32 -2.32 7.27
N PHE A 77 1.65 -2.45 7.40
CA PHE A 77 2.36 -3.69 7.07
C PHE A 77 1.89 -4.87 7.93
N ARG A 78 1.74 -4.70 9.25
CA ARG A 78 1.20 -5.74 10.14
C ARG A 78 -0.20 -6.17 9.68
N LYS A 79 -1.03 -5.22 9.28
CA LYS A 79 -2.38 -5.50 8.78
C LYS A 79 -2.33 -6.25 7.45
N PHE A 80 -1.48 -5.85 6.51
CA PHE A 80 -1.27 -6.55 5.24
C PHE A 80 -0.78 -7.98 5.46
N TYR A 81 0.17 -8.17 6.36
CA TYR A 81 0.65 -9.50 6.72
C TYR A 81 -0.47 -10.35 7.34
N LYS A 82 -1.22 -9.80 8.31
CA LYS A 82 -2.34 -10.49 8.96
C LYS A 82 -3.35 -11.03 7.94
N PHE A 83 -3.70 -10.23 6.96
CA PHE A 83 -4.69 -10.57 5.92
C PHE A 83 -4.08 -11.19 4.65
N SER A 84 -2.80 -11.56 4.70
CA SER A 84 -2.08 -12.15 3.55
C SER A 84 -2.15 -11.30 2.29
N ILE A 85 -1.96 -9.99 2.41
CA ILE A 85 -1.99 -9.00 1.34
C ILE A 85 -0.56 -8.65 0.93
N VAL A 86 -0.33 -8.55 -0.36
CA VAL A 86 0.86 -7.97 -0.99
C VAL A 86 0.40 -6.82 -1.86
N HIS A 87 0.95 -5.63 -1.68
CA HIS A 87 0.64 -4.47 -2.52
C HIS A 87 1.19 -4.65 -3.94
N GLY A 88 2.39 -5.20 -4.04
CA GLY A 88 3.07 -5.47 -5.29
C GLY A 88 3.88 -4.30 -5.84
N ASP A 89 3.59 -3.06 -5.42
CA ASP A 89 4.36 -1.86 -5.77
C ASP A 89 4.37 -0.85 -4.60
N PHE A 90 5.07 -1.19 -3.52
CA PHE A 90 5.10 -0.42 -2.27
C PHE A 90 6.03 0.82 -2.37
N LYS A 91 5.75 1.69 -3.36
CA LYS A 91 6.44 2.99 -3.54
C LYS A 91 5.80 4.05 -2.66
N ALA A 92 6.60 5.01 -2.19
CA ALA A 92 6.11 6.16 -1.43
C ALA A 92 5.06 6.98 -2.20
N THR A 93 5.15 7.04 -3.52
CA THR A 93 4.20 7.74 -4.39
C THR A 93 2.81 7.08 -4.45
N ASN A 94 2.68 5.81 -4.05
CA ASN A 94 1.42 5.06 -4.04
C ASN A 94 0.67 5.16 -2.71
N PHE A 95 1.12 6.04 -1.81
CA PHE A 95 0.48 6.33 -0.53
C PHE A 95 0.27 7.83 -0.41
N ILE A 96 -0.97 8.24 -0.14
CA ILE A 96 -1.31 9.64 0.12
C ILE A 96 -1.35 9.84 1.62
N ILE A 97 -0.70 10.91 2.09
CA ILE A 97 -0.81 11.37 3.48
C ILE A 97 -1.85 12.49 3.52
N PHE A 98 -2.94 12.23 4.22
CA PHE A 98 -4.03 13.18 4.41
C PHE A 98 -4.48 13.11 5.88
N GLU A 99 -4.53 14.24 6.57
CA GLU A 99 -4.91 14.32 8.01
C GLU A 99 -4.15 13.30 8.88
N ARG A 100 -2.85 13.16 8.65
CA ARG A 100 -1.97 12.19 9.33
C ARG A 100 -2.38 10.72 9.12
N GLN A 101 -3.22 10.42 8.15
CA GLN A 101 -3.57 9.06 7.78
C GLN A 101 -2.87 8.65 6.50
N ILE A 102 -2.59 7.35 6.37
CA ILE A 102 -2.05 6.76 5.16
C ILE A 102 -3.21 6.22 4.33
N ILE A 103 -3.35 6.73 3.12
CA ILE A 103 -4.35 6.30 2.16
C ILE A 103 -3.66 5.53 1.04
N VAL A 104 -4.00 4.26 0.90
CA VAL A 104 -3.36 3.34 -0.06
C VAL A 104 -3.99 3.54 -1.43
N THR A 105 -3.16 3.73 -2.45
CA THR A 105 -3.57 3.90 -3.85
C THR A 105 -2.86 2.90 -4.77
N ASP A 106 -3.16 2.90 -6.07
CA ASP A 106 -2.54 2.05 -7.10
C ASP A 106 -2.64 0.54 -6.78
N LEU A 107 -3.88 0.06 -6.69
CA LEU A 107 -4.23 -1.28 -6.20
C LEU A 107 -4.24 -2.37 -7.27
N ASP A 108 -3.82 -2.09 -8.51
CA ASP A 108 -3.93 -3.03 -9.62
C ASP A 108 -2.91 -4.18 -9.56
N ALA A 109 -1.76 -3.95 -8.92
CA ALA A 109 -0.75 -4.98 -8.64
C ALA A 109 -1.03 -5.76 -7.34
N MET A 110 -1.97 -5.28 -6.50
CA MET A 110 -2.25 -5.86 -5.20
C MET A 110 -2.85 -7.27 -5.33
N SER A 111 -2.33 -8.16 -4.50
CA SER A 111 -2.75 -9.56 -4.45
C SER A 111 -3.12 -9.98 -3.03
N ILE A 112 -4.21 -10.75 -2.90
CA ILE A 112 -4.68 -11.35 -1.65
C ILE A 112 -4.46 -12.85 -1.75
N TYR A 113 -3.71 -13.40 -0.80
CA TYR A 113 -3.36 -14.82 -0.77
C TYR A 113 -4.31 -15.56 0.18
N LYS A 114 -4.71 -16.78 -0.18
CA LYS A 114 -5.57 -17.60 0.69
C LYS A 114 -4.86 -18.06 1.97
N ARG A 115 -3.53 -18.11 1.96
CA ARG A 115 -2.68 -18.55 3.08
C ARG A 115 -1.29 -17.90 2.98
N LYS A 116 -0.55 -17.88 4.08
CA LYS A 116 0.84 -17.42 4.15
C LYS A 116 1.80 -18.45 3.55
N SER A 117 1.70 -18.69 2.23
CA SER A 117 2.57 -19.59 1.48
C SER A 117 3.97 -18.97 1.30
N LYS A 118 4.97 -19.80 0.92
CA LYS A 118 6.30 -19.33 0.54
C LYS A 118 6.22 -18.20 -0.50
N ARG A 119 5.35 -18.36 -1.52
CA ARG A 119 5.13 -17.32 -2.54
C ARG A 119 4.64 -16.00 -1.95
N PHE A 120 3.71 -16.05 -0.99
CA PHE A 120 3.27 -14.85 -0.27
C PHE A 120 4.44 -14.18 0.44
N LEU A 121 5.21 -14.95 1.23
CA LEU A 121 6.34 -14.43 2.01
C LEU A 121 7.39 -13.79 1.12
N ASP A 122 7.73 -14.42 -0.01
CA ASP A 122 8.69 -13.87 -0.96
C ASP A 122 8.22 -12.55 -1.59
N CYS A 123 6.93 -12.45 -1.93
CA CYS A 123 6.34 -11.23 -2.46
C CYS A 123 6.23 -10.14 -1.38
N PHE A 124 5.86 -10.49 -0.16
CA PHE A 124 5.78 -9.57 0.97
C PHE A 124 7.17 -9.00 1.34
N LYS A 125 8.22 -9.84 1.33
CA LYS A 125 9.61 -9.40 1.49
C LYS A 125 10.04 -8.39 0.42
N LYS A 126 9.54 -8.53 -0.82
CA LYS A 126 9.79 -7.55 -1.89
C LYS A 126 9.14 -6.21 -1.59
N ASP A 127 7.92 -6.17 -1.07
CA ASP A 127 7.25 -4.95 -0.61
C ASP A 127 8.04 -4.29 0.53
N CYS A 128 8.49 -5.06 1.53
CA CYS A 128 9.34 -4.56 2.60
C CYS A 128 10.67 -3.97 2.07
N LYS A 129 11.31 -4.65 1.11
CA LYS A 129 12.54 -4.16 0.49
C LYS A 129 12.29 -2.85 -0.28
N ARG A 130 11.15 -2.77 -0.98
CA ARG A 130 10.76 -1.56 -1.71
C ARG A 130 10.47 -0.41 -0.78
N PHE A 131 9.76 -0.66 0.31
CA PHE A 131 9.47 0.34 1.34
C PHE A 131 10.74 0.96 1.90
N LYS A 132 11.72 0.13 2.30
CA LYS A 132 13.00 0.63 2.79
C LYS A 132 13.74 1.52 1.79
N LYS A 133 13.67 1.17 0.50
CA LYS A 133 14.31 1.97 -0.56
C LYS A 133 13.73 3.36 -0.72
N ASN A 134 12.46 3.59 -0.34
CA ASN A 134 11.85 4.91 -0.42
C ASN A 134 12.60 5.95 0.44
N TRP A 135 13.26 5.51 1.50
CA TRP A 135 13.84 6.36 2.56
C TRP A 135 15.36 6.35 2.59
N ILE A 136 16.04 5.78 1.57
CA ILE A 136 17.49 5.58 1.58
C ILE A 136 18.29 6.88 1.77
N HIS A 137 17.75 8.02 1.32
CA HIS A 137 18.35 9.35 1.46
C HIS A 137 17.90 10.10 2.73
N MET A 138 17.07 9.46 3.57
CA MET A 138 16.50 10.04 4.78
C MET A 138 16.87 9.13 5.98
N HIS A 139 18.05 9.33 6.56
CA HIS A 139 18.66 8.41 7.52
C HIS A 139 17.70 7.91 8.61
N LYS A 140 17.01 8.82 9.33
CA LYS A 140 16.08 8.44 10.40
C LYS A 140 14.88 7.65 9.89
N ALA A 141 14.24 8.08 8.81
CA ALA A 141 13.13 7.37 8.22
C ALA A 141 13.54 5.99 7.70
N TYR A 142 14.75 5.87 7.16
CA TYR A 142 15.31 4.59 6.74
C TYR A 142 15.52 3.64 7.93
N GLU A 143 16.17 4.07 9.00
CA GLU A 143 16.39 3.24 10.20
C GLU A 143 15.07 2.73 10.79
N MET A 144 14.08 3.62 10.93
CA MET A 144 12.75 3.25 11.43
C MET A 144 12.05 2.25 10.49
N SER A 145 12.15 2.45 9.18
CA SER A 145 11.58 1.51 8.20
C SER A 145 12.24 0.13 8.25
N VAL A 146 13.54 0.08 8.52
CA VAL A 146 14.28 -1.18 8.74
C VAL A 146 13.77 -1.89 9.99
N HIS A 147 13.57 -1.15 11.09
CA HIS A 147 13.05 -1.70 12.34
C HIS A 147 11.65 -2.29 12.16
N VAL A 148 10.73 -1.53 11.58
CA VAL A 148 9.37 -1.98 11.25
C VAL A 148 9.36 -3.27 10.43
N CYS A 149 10.21 -3.34 9.39
CA CYS A 149 10.27 -4.54 8.54
C CYS A 149 10.88 -5.75 9.26
N LYS A 150 11.88 -5.54 10.13
CA LYS A 150 12.48 -6.61 10.95
C LYS A 150 11.47 -7.19 11.93
N ASP A 151 10.75 -6.34 12.67
CA ASP A 151 9.76 -6.77 13.65
C ASP A 151 8.67 -7.66 13.06
N ILE A 152 8.25 -7.38 11.83
CA ILE A 152 7.22 -8.16 11.15
C ILE A 152 7.76 -9.52 10.70
N VAL A 153 9.04 -9.56 10.26
CA VAL A 153 9.67 -10.80 9.74
C VAL A 153 10.17 -11.70 10.87
N ILE A 154 10.69 -11.12 11.98
CA ILE A 154 11.29 -11.90 13.09
C ILE A 154 10.22 -12.50 14.00
N ARG A 155 9.14 -11.78 14.31
CA ARG A 155 8.06 -12.30 15.19
C ARG A 155 7.40 -13.56 14.66
N GLU A 156 7.64 -13.92 13.42
CA GLU A 156 6.96 -15.02 12.74
C GLU A 156 7.87 -16.19 12.34
N ASN A 157 9.20 -16.06 12.53
CA ASN A 157 10.09 -17.22 12.49
C ASN A 157 10.10 -18.00 13.82
N ASN A 158 9.32 -17.56 14.82
CA ASN A 158 9.21 -18.17 16.15
C ASN A 158 7.83 -18.81 16.40
N ILE A 159 7.06 -19.12 15.35
CA ILE A 159 5.86 -19.96 15.36
C ILE A 159 6.08 -21.16 14.36
#